data_796883bec52c05bec3c021891f98da36
#
_entry.id   796883bec52c05bec3c021891f98da36
#
_cell.length_a   1.000
_cell.length_b   1.000
_cell.length_c   1.000
_cell.angle_alpha   90.00
_cell.angle_beta   90.00
_cell.angle_gamma   90.00
#
_symmetry.space_group_name_H-M   'P 1'
#
loop_
_entity.id
_entity.type
_entity.pdbx_description
1 polymer ?
#
loop_
_entity_poly.entity_id
_entity_poly.type
_entity_poly.pdbx_seq_one_letter_code
_entity_poly.pdbx_strand_id
1 'polypeptide(L)'
;NWVMIPAVTYHEDADITDLEAFRVAMNQENLKSGLKITMLAFLIKACTVALKKFPEFNSSLDGDNLVLKQYCHIAFAADTPNGLVVPVIKNADQKSVAQLAVESGELAKKARDGKLTPGEMSGACFTISSLGGIGGTYFSPIINAPEVAILGVNRSVMKPVWNGREFAPRLILPMSLTADHRVIDGALATRFNVFVAQLLADMRRVLL
;
A
#
# COMPACT_ATOMS: atom_id res chain seq x y z
N ASN A 1 -0.11 -16.38 -12.46
CA ASN A 1 -1.16 -15.73 -11.65
C ASN A 1 -2.30 -15.15 -12.50
N TRP A 2 -1.97 -14.43 -13.57
CA TRP A 2 -2.98 -13.81 -14.46
C TRP A 2 -4.04 -14.77 -15.01
N VAL A 3 -3.66 -15.99 -15.35
CA VAL A 3 -4.57 -17.00 -15.93
C VAL A 3 -5.35 -17.77 -14.86
N MET A 4 -4.79 -17.87 -13.63
CA MET A 4 -5.33 -18.75 -12.58
C MET A 4 -6.20 -18.02 -11.55
N ILE A 5 -6.09 -16.69 -11.48
CA ILE A 5 -6.81 -15.87 -10.50
C ILE A 5 -7.82 -15.00 -11.24
N PRO A 6 -9.15 -15.21 -11.06
CA PRO A 6 -10.17 -14.30 -11.60
C PRO A 6 -10.10 -12.97 -10.83
N ALA A 7 -9.24 -12.07 -11.30
CA ALA A 7 -8.95 -10.81 -10.63
C ALA A 7 -9.87 -9.69 -11.12
N VAL A 8 -10.33 -8.85 -10.19
CA VAL A 8 -11.08 -7.61 -10.49
C VAL A 8 -10.37 -6.44 -9.83
N THR A 9 -10.28 -5.31 -10.56
CA THR A 9 -9.64 -4.10 -10.07
C THR A 9 -10.68 -3.04 -9.76
N TYR A 10 -10.56 -2.43 -8.58
CA TYR A 10 -11.41 -1.37 -8.06
C TYR A 10 -10.57 -0.11 -7.88
N HIS A 11 -11.03 1.01 -8.41
CA HIS A 11 -10.34 2.30 -8.29
C HIS A 11 -10.99 3.16 -7.22
N GLU A 12 -10.16 3.93 -6.50
CA GLU A 12 -10.60 4.89 -5.49
C GLU A 12 -9.60 6.05 -5.43
N ASP A 13 -10.09 7.23 -5.14
CA ASP A 13 -9.28 8.43 -4.95
C ASP A 13 -9.14 8.73 -3.44
N ALA A 14 -7.90 8.83 -2.95
CA ALA A 14 -7.63 9.27 -1.58
C ALA A 14 -7.17 10.72 -1.55
N ASP A 15 -7.86 11.56 -0.78
CA ASP A 15 -7.40 12.92 -0.50
C ASP A 15 -6.26 12.89 0.51
N ILE A 16 -5.05 13.16 0.07
CA ILE A 16 -3.84 13.16 0.91
C ILE A 16 -3.27 14.56 1.15
N THR A 17 -4.06 15.61 0.94
CA THR A 17 -3.59 17.00 1.04
C THR A 17 -2.94 17.27 2.38
N ASP A 18 -3.64 16.95 3.47
CA ASP A 18 -3.15 17.23 4.82
C ASP A 18 -2.04 16.25 5.23
N LEU A 19 -2.12 15.00 4.79
CA LEU A 19 -1.10 13.98 5.03
C LEU A 19 0.22 14.34 4.34
N GLU A 20 0.19 14.82 3.10
CA GLU A 20 1.39 15.25 2.38
C GLU A 20 2.02 16.48 3.03
N ALA A 21 1.21 17.46 3.44
CA ALA A 21 1.70 18.62 4.19
C ALA A 21 2.39 18.20 5.50
N PHE A 22 1.79 17.28 6.25
CA PHE A 22 2.38 16.68 7.45
C PHE A 22 3.70 15.96 7.15
N ARG A 23 3.73 15.11 6.12
CA ARG A 23 4.93 14.38 5.71
C ARG A 23 6.09 15.33 5.38
N VAL A 24 5.81 16.39 4.64
CA VAL A 24 6.82 17.40 4.28
C VAL A 24 7.34 18.09 5.52
N ALA A 25 6.46 18.52 6.44
CA ALA A 25 6.86 19.17 7.69
C ALA A 25 7.75 18.24 8.54
N MET A 26 7.35 16.97 8.72
CA MET A 26 8.14 15.99 9.46
C MET A 26 9.52 15.76 8.84
N ASN A 27 9.62 15.69 7.52
CA ASN A 27 10.91 15.53 6.85
C ASN A 27 11.81 16.76 7.01
N GLN A 28 11.24 17.95 7.09
CA GLN A 28 11.99 19.19 7.39
C GLN A 28 12.56 19.17 8.82
N GLU A 29 11.74 18.80 9.80
CA GLU A 29 12.16 18.68 11.19
C GLU A 29 13.26 17.63 11.38
N ASN A 30 13.19 16.54 10.61
CA ASN A 30 14.10 15.41 10.69
C ASN A 30 15.32 15.49 9.76
N LEU A 31 15.59 16.61 9.11
CA LEU A 31 16.73 16.76 8.18
C LEU A 31 18.07 16.39 8.84
N LYS A 32 18.26 16.74 10.10
CA LYS A 32 19.52 16.48 10.84
C LYS A 32 19.66 15.02 11.29
N SER A 33 18.57 14.31 11.52
CA SER A 33 18.57 12.90 11.94
C SER A 33 18.71 11.93 10.75
N GLY A 34 18.51 12.43 9.50
CA GLY A 34 18.55 11.62 8.29
C GLY A 34 17.29 10.74 8.10
N LEU A 35 16.29 10.86 8.98
CA LEU A 35 15.01 10.16 8.79
C LEU A 35 14.24 10.78 7.63
N LYS A 36 13.96 9.97 6.61
CA LYS A 36 13.13 10.35 5.46
C LYS A 36 11.84 9.53 5.43
N ILE A 37 10.74 10.15 5.80
CA ILE A 37 9.41 9.54 5.74
C ILE A 37 8.85 9.66 4.33
N THR A 38 8.49 8.53 3.74
CA THR A 38 7.89 8.44 2.41
C THR A 38 6.38 8.23 2.51
N MET A 39 5.63 8.53 1.44
CA MET A 39 4.20 8.20 1.37
C MET A 39 3.97 6.68 1.49
N LEU A 40 4.91 5.86 1.01
CA LEU A 40 4.85 4.40 1.15
C LEU A 40 4.76 3.95 2.62
N ALA A 41 5.47 4.60 3.54
CA ALA A 41 5.41 4.24 4.96
C ALA A 41 4.01 4.47 5.55
N PHE A 42 3.33 5.54 5.16
CA PHE A 42 1.94 5.80 5.53
C PHE A 42 0.97 4.80 4.89
N LEU A 43 1.17 4.48 3.62
CA LEU A 43 0.39 3.45 2.91
C LEU A 43 0.51 2.09 3.59
N ILE A 44 1.72 1.67 3.93
CA ILE A 44 1.96 0.41 4.64
C ILE A 44 1.19 0.42 5.97
N LYS A 45 1.30 1.51 6.75
CA LYS A 45 0.60 1.61 8.04
C LYS A 45 -0.92 1.60 7.88
N ALA A 46 -1.48 2.32 6.91
CA ALA A 46 -2.91 2.30 6.61
C ALA A 46 -3.37 0.88 6.21
N CYS A 47 -2.61 0.20 5.34
CA CYS A 47 -2.93 -1.17 4.95
C CYS A 47 -2.89 -2.15 6.12
N THR A 48 -1.97 -2.01 7.09
CA THR A 48 -1.96 -2.90 8.27
C THR A 48 -3.23 -2.77 9.12
N VAL A 49 -3.76 -1.55 9.26
CA VAL A 49 -5.03 -1.31 9.97
C VAL A 49 -6.21 -1.86 9.17
N ALA A 50 -6.21 -1.65 7.84
CA ALA A 50 -7.25 -2.18 6.98
C ALA A 50 -7.29 -3.72 6.98
N LEU A 51 -6.13 -4.39 6.95
CA LEU A 51 -6.04 -5.86 7.01
C LEU A 51 -6.55 -6.44 8.34
N LYS A 52 -6.41 -5.71 9.44
CA LYS A 52 -7.01 -6.12 10.73
C LYS A 52 -8.54 -6.00 10.73
N LYS A 53 -9.06 -4.97 10.06
CA LYS A 53 -10.51 -4.75 9.95
C LYS A 53 -11.19 -5.66 8.93
N PHE A 54 -10.47 -6.05 7.90
CA PHE A 54 -10.94 -6.90 6.79
C PHE A 54 -10.01 -8.11 6.64
N PRO A 55 -10.12 -9.12 7.52
CA PRO A 55 -9.17 -10.23 7.59
C PRO A 55 -9.15 -11.11 6.34
N GLU A 56 -10.19 -11.07 5.51
CA GLU A 56 -10.25 -11.79 4.23
C GLU A 56 -9.12 -11.34 3.29
N PHE A 57 -8.69 -10.07 3.37
CA PHE A 57 -7.54 -9.56 2.60
C PHE A 57 -6.20 -10.07 3.12
N ASN A 58 -6.15 -10.51 4.38
CA ASN A 58 -4.96 -11.10 5.00
C ASN A 58 -5.02 -12.62 4.96
N SER A 59 -5.28 -13.19 3.80
CA SER A 59 -5.53 -14.62 3.63
C SER A 59 -4.79 -15.21 2.42
N SER A 60 -4.91 -16.50 2.28
CA SER A 60 -4.54 -17.26 1.07
C SER A 60 -5.48 -18.44 0.88
N LEU A 61 -5.67 -18.87 -0.37
CA LEU A 61 -6.37 -20.10 -0.69
C LEU A 61 -5.40 -21.28 -0.64
N ASP A 62 -5.84 -22.35 0.06
CA ASP A 62 -5.17 -23.65 0.09
C ASP A 62 -6.22 -24.73 -0.24
N GLY A 63 -6.29 -25.13 -1.51
CA GLY A 63 -7.39 -25.93 -2.04
C GLY A 63 -8.73 -25.22 -1.85
N ASP A 64 -9.65 -25.86 -1.13
CA ASP A 64 -10.97 -25.34 -0.81
C ASP A 64 -11.01 -24.53 0.52
N ASN A 65 -9.86 -24.36 1.17
CA ASN A 65 -9.77 -23.66 2.46
C ASN A 65 -9.28 -22.23 2.29
N LEU A 66 -9.90 -21.29 3.00
CA LEU A 66 -9.40 -19.93 3.17
C LEU A 66 -8.57 -19.86 4.46
N VAL A 67 -7.27 -19.66 4.32
CA VAL A 67 -6.32 -19.57 5.43
C VAL A 67 -6.16 -18.11 5.83
N LEU A 68 -6.75 -17.69 6.95
CA LEU A 68 -6.58 -16.36 7.54
C LEU A 68 -5.24 -16.30 8.28
N LYS A 69 -4.41 -15.30 7.98
CA LYS A 69 -3.08 -15.13 8.58
C LYS A 69 -3.17 -14.29 9.86
N GLN A 70 -2.47 -14.71 10.90
CA GLN A 70 -2.41 -13.99 12.20
C GLN A 70 -1.24 -12.99 12.26
N TYR A 71 -0.44 -12.90 11.21
CA TYR A 71 0.68 -11.97 11.07
C TYR A 71 0.41 -11.01 9.90
N CYS A 72 1.05 -9.85 9.93
CA CYS A 72 0.89 -8.82 8.89
C CYS A 72 2.25 -8.49 8.27
N HIS A 73 2.55 -9.13 7.14
CA HIS A 73 3.78 -8.91 6.36
C HIS A 73 3.42 -8.20 5.06
N ILE A 74 3.91 -6.99 4.89
CA ILE A 74 3.60 -6.17 3.72
C ILE A 74 4.79 -6.16 2.77
N ALA A 75 4.53 -6.59 1.53
CA ALA A 75 5.48 -6.47 0.46
C ALA A 75 5.30 -5.13 -0.30
N PHE A 76 6.35 -4.65 -0.90
CA PHE A 76 6.25 -3.51 -1.81
C PHE A 76 7.12 -3.71 -3.05
N ALA A 77 6.62 -3.26 -4.20
CA ALA A 77 7.34 -3.34 -5.45
C ALA A 77 8.50 -2.33 -5.46
N ALA A 78 9.70 -2.80 -5.78
CA ALA A 78 10.91 -2.01 -5.93
C ALA A 78 11.49 -2.20 -7.33
N ASP A 79 11.60 -1.12 -8.08
CA ASP A 79 12.26 -1.09 -9.38
C ASP A 79 13.77 -1.11 -9.23
N THR A 80 14.44 -1.98 -10.01
CA THR A 80 15.89 -2.13 -10.00
C THR A 80 16.44 -2.23 -11.43
N PRO A 81 17.73 -1.99 -11.64
CA PRO A 81 18.34 -2.16 -12.96
C PRO A 81 18.16 -3.57 -13.57
N ASN A 82 17.94 -4.57 -12.72
CA ASN A 82 17.79 -5.97 -13.13
C ASN A 82 16.32 -6.42 -13.18
N GLY A 83 15.37 -5.49 -13.08
CA GLY A 83 13.93 -5.75 -13.09
C GLY A 83 13.27 -5.50 -11.74
N LEU A 84 11.99 -5.86 -11.66
CA LEU A 84 11.15 -5.65 -10.49
C LEU A 84 11.41 -6.73 -9.43
N VAL A 85 11.62 -6.31 -8.19
CA VAL A 85 11.67 -7.18 -7.01
C VAL A 85 10.66 -6.73 -5.95
N VAL A 86 10.28 -7.63 -5.05
CA VAL A 86 9.20 -7.38 -4.10
C VAL A 86 9.66 -7.71 -2.67
N PRO A 87 10.44 -6.83 -2.02
CA PRO A 87 10.87 -7.02 -0.64
C PRO A 87 9.71 -6.96 0.34
N VAL A 88 9.85 -7.64 1.48
CA VAL A 88 8.79 -7.88 2.47
C VAL A 88 9.18 -7.30 3.82
N ILE A 89 8.37 -6.39 4.34
CA ILE A 89 8.44 -5.88 5.71
C ILE A 89 7.66 -6.82 6.62
N LYS A 90 8.36 -7.50 7.51
CA LYS A 90 7.76 -8.45 8.46
C LYS A 90 7.11 -7.71 9.63
N ASN A 91 5.95 -8.23 10.12
CA ASN A 91 5.22 -7.68 11.26
C ASN A 91 5.01 -6.15 11.17
N ALA A 92 4.58 -5.68 10.00
CA ALA A 92 4.43 -4.27 9.70
C ALA A 92 3.43 -3.56 10.62
N ASP A 93 2.45 -4.28 11.14
CA ASP A 93 1.45 -3.76 12.08
C ASP A 93 2.05 -3.34 13.43
N GLN A 94 3.14 -4.00 13.86
CA GLN A 94 3.83 -3.71 15.13
C GLN A 94 4.81 -2.53 15.04
N LYS A 95 4.99 -1.96 13.84
CA LYS A 95 5.98 -0.91 13.58
C LYS A 95 5.33 0.47 13.48
N SER A 96 6.05 1.48 13.97
CA SER A 96 5.68 2.88 13.75
C SER A 96 5.94 3.29 12.29
N VAL A 97 5.33 4.39 11.85
CA VAL A 97 5.58 4.96 10.51
C VAL A 97 7.08 5.27 10.30
N ALA A 98 7.77 5.76 11.33
CA ALA A 98 9.20 6.03 11.26
C ALA A 98 10.03 4.74 11.03
N GLN A 99 9.72 3.67 11.77
CA GLN A 99 10.37 2.37 11.58
C GLN A 99 10.09 1.79 10.19
N LEU A 100 8.85 1.89 9.70
CA LEU A 100 8.47 1.47 8.35
C LEU A 100 9.22 2.28 7.28
N ALA A 101 9.42 3.58 7.49
CA ALA A 101 10.16 4.43 6.57
C ALA A 101 11.64 4.03 6.48
N VAL A 102 12.28 3.75 7.61
CA VAL A 102 13.67 3.30 7.66
C VAL A 102 13.82 1.94 6.98
N GLU A 103 13.03 0.94 7.39
CA GLU A 103 13.13 -0.43 6.89
C GLU A 103 12.81 -0.53 5.39
N SER A 104 11.77 0.19 4.92
CA SER A 104 11.46 0.23 3.48
C SER A 104 12.60 0.86 2.67
N GLY A 105 13.24 1.90 3.20
CA GLY A 105 14.39 2.54 2.59
C GLY A 105 15.61 1.61 2.49
N GLU A 106 15.90 0.86 3.56
CA GLU A 106 16.98 -0.13 3.61
C GLU A 106 16.75 -1.28 2.63
N LEU A 107 15.54 -1.85 2.63
CA LEU A 107 15.15 -2.92 1.72
C LEU A 107 15.18 -2.45 0.25
N ALA A 108 14.72 -1.24 -0.04
CA ALA A 108 14.80 -0.67 -1.39
C ALA A 108 16.25 -0.44 -1.84
N LYS A 109 17.14 -0.05 -0.92
CA LYS A 109 18.58 0.05 -1.21
C LYS A 109 19.19 -1.32 -1.49
N LYS A 110 18.94 -2.32 -0.64
CA LYS A 110 19.37 -3.70 -0.85
C LYS A 110 18.86 -4.26 -2.18
N ALA A 111 17.62 -3.93 -2.55
CA ALA A 111 17.02 -4.32 -3.82
C ALA A 111 17.84 -3.79 -5.02
N ARG A 112 18.11 -2.48 -5.05
CA ARG A 112 18.93 -1.84 -6.10
C ARG A 112 20.36 -2.38 -6.16
N ASP A 113 20.93 -2.72 -5.00
CA ASP A 113 22.29 -3.27 -4.88
C ASP A 113 22.35 -4.78 -5.20
N GLY A 114 21.20 -5.44 -5.48
CA GLY A 114 21.12 -6.88 -5.73
C GLY A 114 21.46 -7.75 -4.52
N LYS A 115 21.24 -7.23 -3.30
CA LYS A 115 21.63 -7.85 -2.02
C LYS A 115 20.47 -8.36 -1.18
N LEU A 116 19.25 -8.42 -1.73
CA LEU A 116 18.12 -9.01 -1.02
C LEU A 116 18.31 -10.51 -0.83
N THR A 117 18.03 -10.98 0.36
CA THR A 117 18.02 -12.42 0.66
C THR A 117 16.68 -13.04 0.29
N PRO A 118 16.58 -14.36 0.02
CA PRO A 118 15.31 -15.03 -0.23
C PRO A 118 14.28 -14.83 0.90
N GLY A 119 14.72 -14.78 2.15
CA GLY A 119 13.86 -14.52 3.32
C GLY A 119 13.26 -13.12 3.34
N GLU A 120 13.94 -12.14 2.75
CA GLU A 120 13.45 -10.76 2.60
C GLU A 120 12.46 -10.59 1.44
N MET A 121 12.26 -11.62 0.61
CA MET A 121 11.36 -11.62 -0.55
C MET A 121 10.21 -12.63 -0.42
N SER A 122 9.99 -13.20 0.76
CA SER A 122 9.01 -14.28 0.95
C SER A 122 8.10 -14.06 2.15
N GLY A 123 6.92 -14.68 2.12
CA GLY A 123 5.96 -14.72 3.21
C GLY A 123 5.07 -13.48 3.34
N ALA A 124 4.95 -12.68 2.30
CA ALA A 124 4.02 -11.55 2.29
C ALA A 124 2.56 -11.98 2.42
N CYS A 125 1.76 -11.09 2.99
CA CYS A 125 0.31 -11.24 3.10
C CYS A 125 -0.42 -10.34 2.10
N PHE A 126 0.20 -9.21 1.77
CA PHE A 126 -0.38 -8.17 0.93
C PHE A 126 0.75 -7.36 0.29
N THR A 127 0.58 -6.98 -0.96
CA THR A 127 1.59 -6.22 -1.71
C THR A 127 1.10 -4.82 -2.03
N ILE A 128 2.01 -3.83 -1.98
CA ILE A 128 1.79 -2.47 -2.46
C ILE A 128 2.69 -2.23 -3.67
N SER A 129 2.10 -1.85 -4.80
CA SER A 129 2.83 -1.45 -6.01
C SER A 129 2.71 0.05 -6.23
N SER A 130 3.81 0.80 -6.11
CA SER A 130 3.80 2.25 -6.24
C SER A 130 4.51 2.71 -7.51
N LEU A 131 3.76 3.35 -8.39
CA LEU A 131 4.25 4.04 -9.59
C LEU A 131 4.25 5.57 -9.42
N GLY A 132 4.05 6.06 -8.20
CA GLY A 132 3.91 7.49 -7.90
C GLY A 132 5.10 8.36 -8.31
N GLY A 133 6.31 7.79 -8.37
CA GLY A 133 7.50 8.48 -8.85
C GLY A 133 7.62 8.56 -10.39
N ILE A 134 6.84 7.77 -11.13
CA ILE A 134 6.93 7.64 -12.58
C ILE A 134 5.79 8.38 -13.24
N GLY A 135 4.54 8.05 -12.91
CA GLY A 135 3.35 8.65 -13.52
C GLY A 135 2.18 7.69 -13.58
N GLY A 136 1.28 7.92 -14.54
CA GLY A 136 0.05 7.15 -14.71
C GLY A 136 -1.09 7.64 -13.82
N THR A 137 -2.33 7.26 -14.18
CA THR A 137 -3.54 7.61 -13.42
C THR A 137 -4.03 6.41 -12.62
N TYR A 138 -4.30 5.30 -13.30
CA TYR A 138 -4.70 4.02 -12.72
C TYR A 138 -4.06 2.87 -13.50
N PHE A 139 -3.94 1.71 -12.87
CA PHE A 139 -3.50 0.49 -13.52
C PHE A 139 -4.10 -0.73 -12.81
N SER A 140 -4.02 -1.89 -13.41
CA SER A 140 -4.46 -3.14 -12.79
C SER A 140 -3.23 -3.95 -12.39
N PRO A 141 -2.77 -3.86 -11.13
CA PRO A 141 -1.64 -4.66 -10.66
C PRO A 141 -1.99 -6.15 -10.66
N ILE A 142 -1.00 -6.99 -10.94
CA ILE A 142 -1.16 -8.45 -10.91
C ILE A 142 -0.94 -8.95 -9.48
N ILE A 143 -1.88 -9.73 -8.96
CA ILE A 143 -1.80 -10.32 -7.63
C ILE A 143 -0.57 -11.24 -7.54
N ASN A 144 0.19 -11.08 -6.47
CA ASN A 144 1.38 -11.88 -6.18
C ASN A 144 0.99 -13.11 -5.35
N ALA A 145 0.57 -14.19 -6.01
CA ALA A 145 0.16 -15.41 -5.30
C ALA A 145 1.24 -15.89 -4.31
N PRO A 146 0.84 -16.40 -3.13
CA PRO A 146 -0.50 -16.82 -2.70
C PRO A 146 -1.34 -15.71 -2.03
N GLU A 147 -0.95 -14.44 -2.17
CA GLU A 147 -1.76 -13.31 -1.72
C GLU A 147 -3.08 -13.25 -2.52
N VAL A 148 -4.11 -12.68 -1.90
CA VAL A 148 -5.45 -12.54 -2.52
C VAL A 148 -5.73 -11.12 -3.01
N ALA A 149 -4.85 -10.17 -2.74
CA ALA A 149 -5.02 -8.79 -3.20
C ALA A 149 -3.68 -8.03 -3.26
N ILE A 150 -3.69 -6.96 -4.06
CA ILE A 150 -2.57 -6.03 -4.23
C ILE A 150 -3.12 -4.61 -4.39
N LEU A 151 -2.50 -3.63 -3.72
CA LEU A 151 -2.83 -2.21 -3.87
C LEU A 151 -1.82 -1.52 -4.79
N GLY A 152 -2.29 -1.02 -5.92
CA GLY A 152 -1.55 -0.12 -6.80
C GLY A 152 -1.79 1.34 -6.43
N VAL A 153 -0.75 2.17 -6.47
CA VAL A 153 -0.87 3.62 -6.33
C VAL A 153 -0.08 4.33 -7.43
N ASN A 154 -0.66 5.38 -7.96
CA ASN A 154 -0.04 6.20 -9.01
C ASN A 154 0.42 7.56 -8.48
N ARG A 155 0.82 8.44 -9.39
CA ARG A 155 1.25 9.79 -9.04
C ARG A 155 0.09 10.61 -8.51
N SER A 156 0.29 11.24 -7.34
CA SER A 156 -0.66 12.19 -6.79
C SER A 156 -0.79 13.42 -7.67
N VAL A 157 -2.02 13.88 -7.86
CA VAL A 157 -2.33 15.04 -8.71
C VAL A 157 -3.26 16.01 -7.99
N MET A 158 -3.12 17.29 -8.27
CA MET A 158 -4.06 18.31 -7.82
C MET A 158 -5.36 18.18 -8.62
N LYS A 159 -6.48 17.99 -7.92
CA LYS A 159 -7.83 17.96 -8.52
C LYS A 159 -8.73 19.00 -7.85
N PRO A 160 -9.66 19.63 -8.61
CA PRO A 160 -10.73 20.41 -8.01
C PRO A 160 -11.73 19.45 -7.38
N VAL A 161 -11.95 19.57 -6.08
CA VAL A 161 -12.90 18.74 -5.32
C VAL A 161 -13.97 19.65 -4.74
N TRP A 162 -15.24 19.31 -4.95
CA TRP A 162 -16.37 20.05 -4.40
C TRP A 162 -16.45 19.85 -2.89
N ASN A 163 -16.42 20.94 -2.12
CA ASN A 163 -16.46 20.90 -0.65
C ASN A 163 -17.83 21.22 -0.05
N GLY A 164 -18.87 21.27 -0.91
CA GLY A 164 -20.24 21.68 -0.53
C GLY A 164 -20.55 23.14 -0.84
N ARG A 165 -19.53 23.96 -1.14
CA ARG A 165 -19.68 25.41 -1.41
C ARG A 165 -18.94 25.83 -2.68
N GLU A 166 -17.71 25.34 -2.87
CA GLU A 166 -16.84 25.70 -3.99
C GLU A 166 -15.92 24.55 -4.35
N PHE A 167 -15.26 24.61 -5.50
CA PHE A 167 -14.20 23.69 -5.89
C PHE A 167 -12.89 24.10 -5.21
N ALA A 168 -12.46 23.29 -4.24
CA ALA A 168 -11.18 23.47 -3.57
C ALA A 168 -10.09 22.59 -4.24
N PRO A 169 -8.85 23.08 -4.39
CA PRO A 169 -7.74 22.26 -4.85
C PRO A 169 -7.35 21.24 -3.77
N ARG A 170 -7.35 19.94 -4.12
CA ARG A 170 -6.96 18.85 -3.21
C ARG A 170 -5.92 17.97 -3.90
N LEU A 171 -4.95 17.49 -3.14
CA LEU A 171 -3.96 16.54 -3.62
C LEU A 171 -4.52 15.13 -3.51
N ILE A 172 -4.79 14.51 -4.65
CA ILE A 172 -5.45 13.22 -4.75
C ILE A 172 -4.46 12.15 -5.15
N LEU A 173 -4.43 11.06 -4.37
CA LEU A 173 -3.69 9.84 -4.67
C LEU A 173 -4.62 8.83 -5.32
N PRO A 174 -4.43 8.51 -6.61
CA PRO A 174 -5.20 7.45 -7.27
C PRO A 174 -4.75 6.08 -6.76
N MET A 175 -5.73 5.26 -6.34
CA MET A 175 -5.51 3.91 -5.85
C MET A 175 -6.22 2.89 -6.74
N SER A 176 -5.59 1.73 -6.92
CA SER A 176 -6.09 0.61 -7.72
C SER A 176 -5.93 -0.68 -6.92
N LEU A 177 -7.01 -1.17 -6.32
CA LEU A 177 -7.02 -2.42 -5.58
C LEU A 177 -7.43 -3.56 -6.51
N THR A 178 -6.54 -4.52 -6.74
CA THR A 178 -6.87 -5.75 -7.46
C THR A 178 -7.03 -6.89 -6.46
N ALA A 179 -8.13 -7.62 -6.56
CA ALA A 179 -8.47 -8.70 -5.64
C ALA A 179 -8.90 -9.98 -6.38
N ASP A 180 -8.61 -11.13 -5.77
CA ASP A 180 -9.07 -12.45 -6.20
C ASP A 180 -10.57 -12.59 -5.93
N HIS A 181 -11.39 -12.62 -7.00
CA HIS A 181 -12.84 -12.62 -6.88
C HIS A 181 -13.42 -13.95 -6.37
N ARG A 182 -12.59 -14.98 -6.18
CA ARG A 182 -12.99 -16.21 -5.49
C ARG A 182 -13.09 -15.99 -3.96
N VAL A 183 -12.39 -14.98 -3.41
CA VAL A 183 -12.31 -14.66 -1.98
C VAL A 183 -13.00 -13.36 -1.65
N ILE A 184 -12.84 -12.35 -2.51
CA ILE A 184 -13.23 -10.97 -2.25
C ILE A 184 -14.23 -10.52 -3.29
N ASP A 185 -15.45 -10.22 -2.84
CA ASP A 185 -16.50 -9.65 -3.68
C ASP A 185 -16.33 -8.12 -3.88
N GLY A 186 -17.13 -7.55 -4.78
CA GLY A 186 -17.05 -6.14 -5.12
C GLY A 186 -17.39 -5.21 -3.97
N ALA A 187 -18.34 -5.59 -3.12
CA ALA A 187 -18.74 -4.77 -1.98
C ALA A 187 -17.65 -4.75 -0.91
N LEU A 188 -17.02 -5.89 -0.64
CA LEU A 188 -15.91 -6.02 0.31
C LEU A 188 -14.68 -5.25 -0.19
N ALA A 189 -14.34 -5.40 -1.49
CA ALA A 189 -13.24 -4.68 -2.11
C ALA A 189 -13.42 -3.16 -2.04
N THR A 190 -14.62 -2.68 -2.35
CA THR A 190 -14.93 -1.25 -2.27
C THR A 190 -14.83 -0.73 -0.84
N ARG A 191 -15.38 -1.45 0.14
CA ARG A 191 -15.30 -1.07 1.57
C ARG A 191 -13.85 -1.00 2.06
N PHE A 192 -13.01 -1.96 1.67
CA PHE A 192 -11.58 -1.94 1.99
C PHE A 192 -10.89 -0.71 1.39
N ASN A 193 -11.10 -0.46 0.10
CA ASN A 193 -10.43 0.63 -0.62
C ASN A 193 -10.84 2.01 -0.08
N VAL A 194 -12.14 2.21 0.15
CA VAL A 194 -12.69 3.41 0.80
C VAL A 194 -12.13 3.59 2.21
N PHE A 195 -12.00 2.51 2.97
CA PHE A 195 -11.44 2.59 4.32
C PHE A 195 -9.96 3.00 4.31
N VAL A 196 -9.15 2.45 3.40
CA VAL A 196 -7.76 2.89 3.20
C VAL A 196 -7.71 4.38 2.83
N ALA A 197 -8.58 4.84 1.90
CA ALA A 197 -8.68 6.26 1.54
C ALA A 197 -9.01 7.15 2.75
N GLN A 198 -9.93 6.72 3.61
CA GLN A 198 -10.29 7.44 4.84
C GLN A 198 -9.14 7.51 5.86
N LEU A 199 -8.33 6.44 5.98
CA LEU A 199 -7.15 6.44 6.84
C LEU A 199 -6.08 7.41 6.31
N LEU A 200 -5.89 7.46 5.00
CA LEU A 200 -4.93 8.39 4.37
C LEU A 200 -5.41 9.85 4.45
N ALA A 201 -6.71 10.09 4.39
CA ALA A 201 -7.27 11.43 4.56
C ALA A 201 -7.13 11.95 6.01
N ASP A 202 -7.14 11.05 7.00
CA ASP A 202 -6.91 11.40 8.39
C ASP A 202 -6.19 10.26 9.13
N MET A 203 -4.86 10.33 9.17
CA MET A 203 -4.01 9.30 9.81
C MET A 203 -4.20 9.17 11.32
N ARG A 204 -4.89 10.11 12.00
CA ARG A 204 -5.24 9.97 13.42
C ARG A 204 -6.17 8.76 13.65
N ARG A 205 -6.93 8.36 12.64
CA ARG A 205 -7.78 7.17 12.66
C ARG A 205 -7.01 5.85 12.84
N VAL A 206 -5.71 5.85 12.57
CA VAL A 206 -4.83 4.69 12.80
C VAL A 206 -4.65 4.38 14.30
N LEU A 207 -4.94 5.35 15.16
CA LEU A 207 -4.83 5.22 16.62
C LEU A 207 -6.10 4.65 17.28
N LEU A 208 -7.19 4.53 16.52
CA LEU A 208 -8.51 4.03 16.98
C LEU A 208 -8.70 2.56 16.66
#